data_8c44d3aba5915b63f5eb49756cba3a65
#
_entry.id   8c44d3aba5915b63f5eb49756cba3a65
#
_cell.length_a   1.000
_cell.length_b   1.000
_cell.length_c   1.000
_cell.angle_alpha   90.00
_cell.angle_beta   90.00
_cell.angle_gamma   90.00
#
_symmetry.space_group_name_H-M   'P 1'
#
loop_
_entity.id
_entity.type
_entity.pdbx_description
1 polymer ?
#
loop_
_entity_poly.entity_id
_entity_poly.type
_entity_poly.pdbx_seq_one_letter_code
_entity_poly.pdbx_strand_id
1 'polypeptide(L)'
;MKLRLLLGMLVVGMTTACGGDGGGGGGGGGGGDETVKITLEEMNSSGKSGTAELFPGAASVDVTIEIMGQSDLDPIHIHRGTCAAPEEEIVHDIGFTNANLAQGQIFVTMDQVATGEFVMDIHDDQNDEVIMCGAIPKQ
;
A
#
# COMPACT_ATOMS: atom_id res chain seq x y z
N MET A 1 40.78 7.33 -42.99
CA MET A 1 40.46 8.69 -43.51
C MET A 1 39.83 9.47 -42.36
N LYS A 2 40.46 10.57 -42.01
CA LYS A 2 40.16 11.46 -40.88
C LYS A 2 38.91 12.30 -41.21
N LEU A 3 38.03 12.56 -40.25
CA LEU A 3 37.43 13.89 -40.15
C LEU A 3 36.93 14.11 -38.71
N ARG A 4 37.64 14.97 -38.01
CA ARG A 4 37.25 15.65 -36.78
C ARG A 4 36.40 16.85 -37.16
N LEU A 5 35.28 17.07 -36.45
CA LEU A 5 34.74 18.43 -36.37
C LEU A 5 34.36 18.70 -34.92
N LEU A 6 35.13 19.59 -34.31
CA LEU A 6 34.85 20.34 -33.10
C LEU A 6 33.98 21.56 -33.48
N LEU A 7 33.08 21.95 -32.61
CA LEU A 7 32.62 23.33 -32.33
C LEU A 7 31.26 23.18 -31.63
N GLY A 8 30.88 23.82 -30.57
CA GLY A 8 31.41 25.01 -29.90
C GLY A 8 30.48 25.29 -28.71
N MET A 9 31.08 25.83 -27.76
CA MET A 9 30.61 26.33 -26.49
C MET A 9 29.55 27.45 -26.66
N LEU A 10 28.43 27.39 -25.91
CA LEU A 10 27.74 28.62 -25.52
C LEU A 10 27.13 28.49 -24.12
N VAL A 11 27.79 29.12 -23.18
CA VAL A 11 27.30 29.39 -21.81
C VAL A 11 26.50 30.69 -21.89
N VAL A 12 25.23 30.66 -21.51
CA VAL A 12 24.49 31.87 -21.18
C VAL A 12 23.91 31.70 -19.80
N GLY A 13 24.55 32.36 -18.86
CA GLY A 13 24.00 32.56 -17.53
C GLY A 13 22.96 33.68 -17.56
N MET A 14 21.83 33.47 -16.94
CA MET A 14 20.94 34.52 -16.46
C MET A 14 20.50 34.20 -15.05
N THR A 15 21.08 34.91 -14.11
CA THR A 15 20.57 35.08 -12.76
C THR A 15 19.44 36.10 -12.79
N THR A 16 18.25 35.73 -12.39
CA THR A 16 17.23 36.67 -11.92
C THR A 16 16.79 36.27 -10.52
N ALA A 17 17.30 37.02 -9.56
CA ALA A 17 16.73 37.08 -8.23
C ALA A 17 15.45 37.91 -8.32
N CYS A 18 14.33 37.37 -7.85
CA CYS A 18 13.18 38.13 -7.40
C CYS A 18 12.71 37.54 -6.10
N GLY A 19 12.95 38.29 -5.03
CA GLY A 19 12.34 38.12 -3.73
C GLY A 19 10.86 38.47 -3.81
N GLY A 20 10.07 37.73 -3.07
CA GLY A 20 8.66 37.95 -2.87
C GLY A 20 8.26 37.27 -1.57
N ASP A 21 8.28 38.04 -0.47
CA ASP A 21 7.61 37.69 0.78
C ASP A 21 6.11 37.58 0.53
N GLY A 22 5.56 36.41 0.81
CA GLY A 22 4.13 36.17 0.79
C GLY A 22 3.80 35.10 1.80
N GLY A 23 3.58 35.50 3.07
CA GLY A 23 3.06 34.65 4.11
C GLY A 23 1.66 34.16 3.75
N GLY A 24 1.48 32.87 3.70
CA GLY A 24 0.24 32.16 3.58
C GLY A 24 0.31 30.90 4.38
N GLY A 25 -0.05 30.97 5.69
CA GLY A 25 -0.25 29.81 6.52
C GLY A 25 -1.43 28.99 5.99
N GLY A 26 -1.17 27.95 5.23
CA GLY A 26 -2.11 26.89 4.93
C GLY A 26 -1.72 25.68 5.77
N GLY A 27 -2.39 25.51 6.90
CA GLY A 27 -2.39 24.27 7.65
C GLY A 27 -3.02 23.19 6.79
N GLY A 28 -2.26 22.54 5.93
CA GLY A 28 -2.63 21.30 5.27
C GLY A 28 -2.57 20.22 6.32
N GLY A 29 -3.71 19.70 6.72
CA GLY A 29 -3.78 18.46 7.49
C GLY A 29 -3.03 17.38 6.74
N GLY A 30 -1.90 16.93 7.28
CA GLY A 30 -1.17 15.78 6.80
C GLY A 30 -1.99 14.54 7.08
N GLY A 31 -2.88 14.19 6.20
CA GLY A 31 -3.55 12.93 6.15
C GLY A 31 -2.90 12.11 5.05
N GLY A 32 -2.16 11.07 5.43
CA GLY A 32 -2.10 9.87 4.68
C GLY A 32 -1.31 9.80 3.37
N ASP A 33 -0.27 10.59 3.17
CA ASP A 33 0.62 10.43 2.00
C ASP A 33 1.70 9.36 2.19
N GLU A 34 1.72 8.68 3.35
CA GLU A 34 2.73 7.69 3.68
C GLU A 34 2.21 6.27 3.43
N THR A 35 3.08 5.41 2.86
CA THR A 35 2.80 3.99 2.67
C THR A 35 2.69 3.28 4.02
N VAL A 36 1.63 2.50 4.20
CA VAL A 36 1.42 1.65 5.36
C VAL A 36 1.91 0.25 5.06
N LYS A 37 2.77 -0.28 5.95
CA LYS A 37 3.26 -1.67 5.89
C LYS A 37 2.59 -2.51 6.95
N ILE A 38 2.17 -3.71 6.53
CA ILE A 38 1.49 -4.69 7.37
C ILE A 38 2.28 -6.00 7.32
N THR A 39 2.58 -6.56 8.48
CA THR A 39 3.07 -7.93 8.57
C THR A 39 1.87 -8.87 8.64
N LEU A 40 1.79 -9.81 7.72
CA LEU A 40 0.79 -10.88 7.71
C LEU A 40 1.39 -12.10 8.42
N GLU A 41 0.88 -12.37 9.59
CA GLU A 41 1.33 -13.49 10.41
C GLU A 41 0.55 -14.76 10.07
N GLU A 42 1.21 -15.90 10.25
CA GLU A 42 0.59 -17.21 10.08
C GLU A 42 -0.60 -17.39 11.01
N MET A 43 -1.69 -17.92 10.46
CA MET A 43 -2.87 -18.34 11.21
C MET A 43 -3.14 -19.83 10.98
N ASN A 44 -3.73 -20.48 11.98
CA ASN A 44 -4.22 -21.87 11.89
C ASN A 44 -3.18 -22.90 11.41
N SER A 45 -1.89 -22.67 11.70
CA SER A 45 -0.79 -23.55 11.27
C SER A 45 -0.72 -23.74 9.74
N SER A 46 -1.05 -22.71 8.99
CA SER A 46 -1.04 -22.72 7.52
C SER A 46 0.35 -22.86 6.91
N GLY A 47 1.40 -22.52 7.66
CA GLY A 47 2.77 -22.42 7.14
C GLY A 47 2.99 -21.22 6.21
N LYS A 48 2.04 -20.28 6.16
CA LYS A 48 2.08 -19.10 5.27
C LYS A 48 2.25 -17.82 6.11
N SER A 49 3.01 -16.88 5.58
CA SER A 49 3.18 -15.54 6.14
C SER A 49 3.46 -14.56 5.02
N GLY A 50 3.46 -13.26 5.30
CA GLY A 50 3.68 -12.31 4.23
C GLY A 50 3.79 -10.87 4.70
N THR A 51 3.80 -9.97 3.74
CA THR A 51 3.74 -8.53 3.96
C THR A 51 2.77 -7.90 2.99
N ALA A 52 2.05 -6.89 3.44
CA ALA A 52 1.24 -6.04 2.58
C ALA A 52 1.71 -4.59 2.67
N GLU A 53 1.64 -3.89 1.56
CA GLU A 53 1.89 -2.46 1.47
C GLU A 53 0.65 -1.77 0.90
N LEU A 54 0.20 -0.73 1.59
CA LEU A 54 -0.89 0.12 1.19
C LEU A 54 -0.32 1.45 0.72
N PHE A 55 -0.57 1.81 -0.52
CA PHE A 55 -0.07 3.04 -1.14
C PHE A 55 -1.23 4.03 -1.29
N PRO A 56 -1.12 5.23 -0.70
CA PRO A 56 -2.18 6.22 -0.79
C PRO A 56 -2.33 6.77 -2.20
N GLY A 57 -3.57 6.82 -2.69
CA GLY A 57 -3.98 7.57 -3.85
C GLY A 57 -4.96 8.69 -3.46
N ALA A 58 -5.37 9.54 -4.40
CA ALA A 58 -6.23 10.68 -4.13
C ALA A 58 -7.63 10.28 -3.61
N ALA A 59 -8.16 9.15 -4.03
CA ALA A 59 -9.47 8.62 -3.63
C ALA A 59 -9.49 7.10 -3.57
N SER A 60 -8.32 6.49 -3.48
CA SER A 60 -8.14 5.05 -3.43
C SER A 60 -6.86 4.71 -2.67
N VAL A 61 -6.76 3.47 -2.27
CA VAL A 61 -5.52 2.87 -1.75
C VAL A 61 -5.18 1.68 -2.63
N ASP A 62 -3.99 1.69 -3.21
CA ASP A 62 -3.46 0.54 -3.92
C ASP A 62 -2.82 -0.42 -2.91
N VAL A 63 -3.05 -1.70 -3.09
CA VAL A 63 -2.58 -2.76 -2.20
C VAL A 63 -1.66 -3.69 -2.97
N THR A 64 -0.48 -3.96 -2.41
CA THR A 64 0.44 -4.99 -2.91
C THR A 64 0.75 -5.94 -1.76
N ILE A 65 0.68 -7.24 -2.03
CA ILE A 65 0.92 -8.29 -1.03
C ILE A 65 1.95 -9.27 -1.57
N GLU A 66 2.95 -9.58 -0.76
CA GLU A 66 3.93 -10.62 -1.01
C GLU A 66 3.78 -11.72 0.04
N ILE A 67 3.70 -12.97 -0.41
CA ILE A 67 3.44 -14.13 0.44
C ILE A 67 4.63 -15.08 0.42
N MET A 68 5.03 -15.52 1.59
CA MET A 68 5.96 -16.63 1.79
C MET A 68 5.16 -17.91 2.02
N GLY A 69 5.45 -18.94 1.26
CA GLY A 69 4.66 -20.15 1.16
C GLY A 69 3.85 -20.17 -0.13
N GLN A 70 3.27 -21.32 -0.46
CA GLN A 70 2.48 -21.44 -1.69
C GLN A 70 1.07 -20.90 -1.44
N SER A 71 0.65 -19.91 -2.23
CA SER A 71 -0.67 -19.30 -2.16
C SER A 71 -1.14 -19.00 -3.58
N ASP A 72 -2.31 -19.50 -3.92
CA ASP A 72 -2.90 -19.30 -5.24
C ASP A 72 -4.44 -19.34 -5.14
N LEU A 73 -5.09 -18.30 -5.63
CA LEU A 73 -6.54 -18.09 -5.56
C LEU A 73 -7.11 -17.93 -4.13
N ASP A 74 -6.27 -17.70 -3.14
CA ASP A 74 -6.70 -17.44 -1.77
C ASP A 74 -7.35 -16.04 -1.68
N PRO A 75 -8.61 -15.89 -1.22
CA PRO A 75 -9.28 -14.59 -1.14
C PRO A 75 -8.68 -13.69 -0.07
N ILE A 76 -8.70 -12.37 -0.33
CA ILE A 76 -8.09 -11.35 0.51
C ILE A 76 -9.15 -10.33 0.90
N HIS A 77 -9.35 -10.14 2.21
CA HIS A 77 -10.35 -9.24 2.74
C HIS A 77 -9.79 -8.27 3.77
N ILE A 78 -10.53 -7.19 4.00
CA ILE A 78 -10.34 -6.31 5.15
C ILE A 78 -11.60 -6.38 5.99
N HIS A 79 -11.42 -6.67 7.28
CA HIS A 79 -12.46 -6.73 8.29
C HIS A 79 -12.21 -5.72 9.40
N ARG A 80 -13.24 -5.37 10.17
CA ARG A 80 -13.07 -4.72 11.47
C ARG A 80 -12.64 -5.74 12.51
N GLY A 81 -12.00 -5.26 13.57
CA GLY A 81 -11.63 -6.07 14.71
C GLY A 81 -10.15 -6.40 14.79
N THR A 82 -9.82 -7.59 15.25
CA THR A 82 -8.45 -8.07 15.43
C THR A 82 -8.27 -9.42 14.77
N CYS A 83 -7.03 -9.83 14.50
CA CYS A 83 -6.76 -11.16 13.95
C CYS A 83 -7.26 -12.32 14.81
N ALA A 84 -7.39 -12.11 16.12
CA ALA A 84 -7.97 -13.12 17.03
C ALA A 84 -9.51 -13.16 16.99
N ALA A 85 -10.14 -12.07 16.57
CA ALA A 85 -11.60 -11.92 16.50
C ALA A 85 -11.97 -10.89 15.42
N PRO A 86 -11.82 -11.24 14.13
CA PRO A 86 -12.30 -10.40 13.05
C PRO A 86 -13.84 -10.41 13.05
N GLU A 87 -14.44 -9.28 12.67
CA GLU A 87 -15.87 -9.25 12.42
C GLU A 87 -16.19 -10.02 11.13
N GLU A 88 -17.35 -10.66 11.06
CA GLU A 88 -17.76 -11.47 9.88
C GLU A 88 -18.00 -10.61 8.62
N GLU A 89 -18.29 -9.31 8.80
CA GLU A 89 -18.53 -8.41 7.69
C GLU A 89 -17.24 -8.06 6.94
N ILE A 90 -17.21 -8.37 5.64
CA ILE A 90 -16.15 -7.93 4.73
C ILE A 90 -16.36 -6.44 4.45
N VAL A 91 -15.44 -5.59 4.91
CA VAL A 91 -15.48 -4.16 4.66
C VAL A 91 -14.93 -3.84 3.26
N HIS A 92 -13.84 -4.51 2.89
CA HIS A 92 -13.27 -4.41 1.55
C HIS A 92 -12.80 -5.78 1.07
N ASP A 93 -13.19 -6.11 -0.16
CA ASP A 93 -12.68 -7.23 -0.93
C ASP A 93 -11.53 -6.71 -1.82
N ILE A 94 -10.35 -7.30 -1.71
CA ILE A 94 -9.15 -6.93 -2.48
C ILE A 94 -9.01 -7.85 -3.70
N GLY A 95 -9.57 -9.04 -3.65
CA GLY A 95 -9.47 -10.04 -4.69
C GLY A 95 -8.75 -11.30 -4.23
N PHE A 96 -7.90 -11.86 -5.09
CA PHE A 96 -7.29 -13.17 -4.85
C PHE A 96 -5.78 -13.11 -5.03
N THR A 97 -5.07 -14.01 -4.36
CA THR A 97 -3.65 -14.24 -4.61
C THR A 97 -3.45 -14.88 -6.00
N ASN A 98 -2.30 -14.57 -6.61
CA ASN A 98 -1.85 -15.23 -7.84
C ASN A 98 -0.39 -15.62 -7.65
N ALA A 99 -0.16 -16.92 -7.51
CA ALA A 99 1.13 -17.47 -7.06
C ALA A 99 1.68 -16.76 -5.82
N ASN A 100 2.31 -16.28 -5.27
CA ASN A 100 2.73 -15.64 -4.03
C ASN A 100 2.59 -14.10 -4.05
N LEU A 101 1.79 -13.58 -4.95
CA LEU A 101 1.56 -12.14 -5.09
C LEU A 101 0.08 -11.82 -5.13
N ALA A 102 -0.28 -10.64 -4.67
CA ALA A 102 -1.56 -10.05 -4.97
C ALA A 102 -1.42 -8.54 -5.16
N GLN A 103 -2.25 -7.99 -6.02
CA GLN A 103 -2.41 -6.56 -6.21
C GLN A 103 -3.88 -6.25 -6.32
N GLY A 104 -4.31 -5.21 -5.65
CA GLY A 104 -5.69 -4.75 -5.67
C GLY A 104 -5.78 -3.28 -5.36
N GLN A 105 -7.00 -2.78 -5.39
CA GLN A 105 -7.30 -1.38 -5.07
C GLN A 105 -8.59 -1.31 -4.29
N ILE A 106 -8.63 -0.48 -3.26
CA ILE A 106 -9.83 -0.15 -2.52
C ILE A 106 -10.14 1.34 -2.69
N PHE A 107 -11.43 1.68 -2.87
CA PHE A 107 -11.89 3.04 -3.17
C PHE A 107 -12.24 3.81 -1.89
N VAL A 108 -11.22 4.01 -1.07
CA VAL A 108 -11.24 4.81 0.17
C VAL A 108 -9.92 5.57 0.28
N THR A 109 -9.88 6.59 1.13
CA THR A 109 -8.62 7.27 1.45
C THR A 109 -7.85 6.51 2.54
N MET A 110 -6.54 6.77 2.65
CA MET A 110 -5.69 6.08 3.62
C MET A 110 -6.18 6.29 5.07
N ASP A 111 -6.59 7.49 5.43
CA ASP A 111 -7.11 7.83 6.76
C ASP A 111 -8.47 7.15 7.08
N GLN A 112 -9.18 6.65 6.09
CA GLN A 112 -10.39 5.85 6.31
C GLN A 112 -10.08 4.38 6.63
N VAL A 113 -8.95 3.85 6.17
CA VAL A 113 -8.55 2.46 6.40
C VAL A 113 -7.46 2.31 7.45
N ALA A 114 -6.52 3.26 7.56
CA ALA A 114 -5.43 3.22 8.54
C ALA A 114 -5.85 3.85 9.90
N THR A 115 -6.97 3.37 10.45
CA THR A 115 -7.51 3.83 11.73
C THR A 115 -7.03 3.04 12.94
N GLY A 116 -6.42 1.88 12.71
CA GLY A 116 -6.06 0.90 13.74
C GLY A 116 -7.23 0.00 14.18
N GLU A 117 -8.37 0.06 13.47
CA GLU A 117 -9.57 -0.75 13.76
C GLU A 117 -9.77 -1.90 12.77
N PHE A 118 -8.90 -2.01 11.78
CA PHE A 118 -9.02 -2.99 10.71
C PHE A 118 -7.89 -4.01 10.73
N VAL A 119 -8.20 -5.17 10.21
CA VAL A 119 -7.25 -6.24 9.89
C VAL A 119 -7.38 -6.59 8.40
N MET A 120 -6.28 -7.00 7.82
CA MET A 120 -6.24 -7.65 6.52
C MET A 120 -6.02 -9.13 6.75
N ASP A 121 -6.86 -9.97 6.20
CA ASP A 121 -6.73 -11.41 6.26
C ASP A 121 -6.80 -12.06 4.88
N ILE A 122 -6.25 -13.26 4.82
CA ILE A 122 -6.25 -14.09 3.64
C ILE A 122 -6.80 -15.44 4.03
N HIS A 123 -7.76 -15.92 3.27
CA HIS A 123 -8.47 -17.17 3.52
C HIS A 123 -7.99 -18.26 2.57
N ASP A 124 -8.08 -19.50 2.99
CA ASP A 124 -7.91 -20.66 2.13
C ASP A 124 -9.11 -20.77 1.17
N ASP A 125 -8.86 -20.91 -0.13
CA ASP A 125 -9.89 -20.94 -1.19
C ASP A 125 -10.82 -22.15 -1.12
N GLN A 126 -10.47 -23.21 -0.36
CA GLN A 126 -11.21 -24.45 -0.29
C GLN A 126 -12.12 -24.58 0.91
N ASN A 127 -11.74 -23.97 2.04
CA ASN A 127 -12.47 -24.15 3.31
C ASN A 127 -12.80 -22.83 4.03
N ASP A 128 -12.42 -21.69 3.45
CA ASP A 128 -12.64 -20.34 3.99
C ASP A 128 -11.98 -20.08 5.36
N GLU A 129 -10.98 -20.89 5.72
CA GLU A 129 -10.23 -20.71 6.96
C GLU A 129 -9.21 -19.57 6.80
N VAL A 130 -9.09 -18.68 7.78
CA VAL A 130 -8.06 -17.63 7.78
C VAL A 130 -6.67 -18.28 7.88
N ILE A 131 -5.83 -18.07 6.89
CA ILE A 131 -4.48 -18.63 6.80
C ILE A 131 -3.39 -17.62 7.13
N MET A 132 -3.67 -16.34 6.97
CA MET A 132 -2.80 -15.22 7.37
C MET A 132 -3.63 -14.04 7.84
N CYS A 133 -3.11 -13.26 8.77
CA CYS A 133 -3.75 -12.02 9.20
C CYS A 133 -2.72 -10.99 9.67
N GLY A 134 -3.01 -9.71 9.46
CA GLY A 134 -2.21 -8.59 9.94
C GLY A 134 -3.07 -7.38 10.28
N ALA A 135 -2.76 -6.72 11.40
CA ALA A 135 -3.44 -5.49 11.77
C ALA A 135 -2.99 -4.32 10.89
N ILE A 136 -3.94 -3.53 10.41
CA ILE A 136 -3.67 -2.27 9.72
C ILE A 136 -3.40 -1.21 10.77
N PRO A 137 -2.16 -0.67 10.86
CA PRO A 137 -1.82 0.29 11.91
C PRO A 137 -2.53 1.63 11.68
N LYS A 138 -2.72 2.36 12.76
CA LYS A 138 -3.16 3.75 12.69
C LYS A 138 -2.01 4.62 12.18
N GLN A 139 -2.31 5.50 11.24
CA GLN A 139 -1.45 6.62 10.84
C GLN A 139 -1.78 7.90 11.61
#